data_a70780dddf338787aaf82bac1b86fdd2
#
_entry.id   a70780dddf338787aaf82bac1b86fdd2
#
_cell.length_a   1.000
_cell.length_b   1.000
_cell.length_c   1.000
_cell.angle_alpha   90.00
_cell.angle_beta   90.00
_cell.angle_gamma   90.00
#
_symmetry.space_group_name_H-M   'P 1'
#
loop_
_entity.id
_entity.type
_entity.pdbx_description
1 polymer ?
#
loop_
_entity_poly.entity_id
_entity_poly.type
_entity_poly.pdbx_seq_one_letter_code
_entity_poly.pdbx_strand_id
1 'polypeptide(L)'
;TDVIESGIPADAWRFYIFYNRPEKQDFQFMWKDFQEKMNSELIGNLGNLVNRTLLFVTKYYGGKIPSADVDTELWTEVKKLEAKATEDLEWANLKDAFHTMFEIADICNKKFQATEPWKTRTTEPEKAESLLFNLCYIIKDLMIMMNPYMPQYTQKVMSYFGKTIRESQVGKETLEGLDWNDLGKTDGLSEIGETAVYFTPMDQKTMLAFRAKFAGSQNERKEGGKAEKKQKKQEKKS
;
A
#
# COMPACT_ATOMS: atom_id res chain seq x y z
N THR A 1 10.01 21.45 0.86
CA THR A 1 9.53 20.87 2.13
C THR A 1 10.21 19.53 2.38
N ASP A 2 10.35 19.13 3.63
CA ASP A 2 11.07 17.91 4.06
C ASP A 2 10.52 16.64 3.39
N VAL A 3 9.22 16.56 3.15
CA VAL A 3 8.57 15.45 2.44
C VAL A 3 9.15 15.27 1.04
N ILE A 4 9.22 16.35 0.26
CA ILE A 4 9.77 16.32 -1.11
C ILE A 4 11.28 16.00 -1.08
N GLU A 5 12.01 16.62 -0.14
CA GLU A 5 13.45 16.46 -0.01
C GLU A 5 13.88 15.08 0.50
N SER A 6 12.96 14.32 1.09
CA SER A 6 13.21 12.93 1.53
C SER A 6 13.33 11.95 0.38
N GLY A 7 12.68 12.23 -0.76
CA GLY A 7 12.57 11.31 -1.88
C GLY A 7 11.67 10.08 -1.59
N ILE A 8 11.04 10.03 -0.41
CA ILE A 8 10.08 8.96 -0.07
C ILE A 8 8.78 9.18 -0.85
N PRO A 9 8.20 8.14 -1.47
CA PRO A 9 6.94 8.26 -2.20
C PRO A 9 5.85 8.94 -1.37
N ALA A 10 5.07 9.83 -2.00
CA ALA A 10 4.00 10.56 -1.32
C ALA A 10 3.00 9.63 -0.61
N ASP A 11 2.70 8.48 -1.21
CA ASP A 11 1.77 7.50 -0.63
C ASP A 11 2.29 6.85 0.64
N ALA A 12 3.61 6.74 0.86
CA ALA A 12 4.16 6.27 2.13
C ALA A 12 3.92 7.29 3.26
N TRP A 13 4.00 8.60 2.94
CA TRP A 13 3.64 9.66 3.87
C TRP A 13 2.14 9.69 4.15
N ARG A 14 1.31 9.54 3.10
CA ARG A 14 -0.15 9.48 3.24
C ARG A 14 -0.55 8.27 4.08
N PHE A 15 0.02 7.08 3.82
CA PHE A 15 -0.17 5.90 4.65
C PHE A 15 0.09 6.21 6.13
N TYR A 16 1.25 6.75 6.46
CA TYR A 16 1.63 6.99 7.85
C TYR A 16 0.71 8.00 8.55
N ILE A 17 0.33 9.08 7.85
CA ILE A 17 -0.56 10.11 8.38
C ILE A 17 -1.95 9.53 8.67
N PHE A 18 -2.53 8.76 7.74
CA PHE A 18 -3.85 8.18 7.93
C PHE A 18 -3.84 7.03 8.94
N TYR A 19 -2.80 6.19 8.91
CA TYR A 19 -2.66 5.06 9.82
C TYR A 19 -2.53 5.49 11.29
N ASN A 20 -1.89 6.64 11.55
CA ASN A 20 -1.70 7.21 12.87
C ASN A 20 -2.57 8.46 13.12
N ARG A 21 -3.60 8.70 12.31
CA ARG A 21 -4.42 9.91 12.37
C ARG A 21 -4.86 10.21 13.81
N PRO A 22 -4.63 11.45 14.31
CA PRO A 22 -5.08 11.84 15.64
C PRO A 22 -6.57 12.13 15.61
N GLU A 23 -7.38 11.27 16.19
CA GLU A 23 -8.82 11.49 16.34
C GLU A 23 -9.22 11.87 17.76
N LYS A 24 -8.46 11.42 18.75
CA LYS A 24 -8.73 11.67 20.19
C LYS A 24 -7.50 12.17 20.97
N GLN A 25 -6.33 12.15 20.40
CA GLN A 25 -5.06 12.50 21.05
C GLN A 25 -4.15 13.20 20.03
N ASP A 26 -3.22 14.05 20.52
CA ASP A 26 -2.23 14.66 19.67
C ASP A 26 -1.30 13.62 19.03
N PHE A 27 -0.93 13.87 17.78
CA PHE A 27 0.00 13.03 17.04
C PHE A 27 1.35 13.74 16.90
N GLN A 28 2.40 13.06 17.31
CA GLN A 28 3.77 13.51 17.10
C GLN A 28 4.46 12.60 16.10
N PHE A 29 4.97 13.17 15.01
CA PHE A 29 5.76 12.43 14.05
C PHE A 29 7.10 11.99 14.65
N MET A 30 7.43 10.70 14.52
CA MET A 30 8.74 10.14 14.90
C MET A 30 9.29 9.28 13.76
N TRP A 31 10.52 9.53 13.34
CA TRP A 31 11.17 8.78 12.27
C TRP A 31 11.25 7.26 12.54
N LYS A 32 11.45 6.87 13.79
CA LYS A 32 11.48 5.47 14.20
C LYS A 32 10.11 4.81 14.01
N ASP A 33 9.04 5.46 14.46
CA ASP A 33 7.68 4.94 14.30
C ASP A 33 7.28 4.90 12.82
N PHE A 34 7.65 5.92 12.05
CA PHE A 34 7.45 5.93 10.59
C PHE A 34 8.14 4.73 9.92
N GLN A 35 9.41 4.45 10.25
CA GLN A 35 10.15 3.31 9.75
C GLN A 35 9.47 1.98 10.12
N GLU A 36 9.11 1.81 11.39
CA GLU A 36 8.48 0.59 11.90
C GLU A 36 7.15 0.33 11.21
N LYS A 37 6.27 1.33 11.13
CA LYS A 37 4.96 1.19 10.48
C LYS A 37 5.07 0.97 8.98
N MET A 38 5.94 1.70 8.30
CA MET A 38 6.19 1.51 6.87
C MET A 38 6.70 0.09 6.57
N ASN A 39 7.64 -0.41 7.35
CA ASN A 39 8.23 -1.73 7.12
C ASN A 39 7.29 -2.88 7.52
N SER A 40 6.56 -2.77 8.65
CA SER A 40 5.68 -3.85 9.13
C SER A 40 4.34 -3.87 8.41
N GLU A 41 3.63 -2.73 8.36
CA GLU A 41 2.27 -2.69 7.86
C GLU A 41 2.22 -2.45 6.34
N LEU A 42 2.80 -1.34 5.87
CA LEU A 42 2.71 -1.01 4.46
C LEU A 42 3.43 -2.03 3.58
N ILE A 43 4.65 -2.42 3.93
CA ILE A 43 5.47 -3.34 3.15
C ILE A 43 5.25 -4.78 3.59
N GLY A 44 5.34 -5.07 4.90
CA GLY A 44 5.29 -6.42 5.46
C GLY A 44 3.91 -7.05 5.42
N ASN A 45 2.83 -6.25 5.43
CA ASN A 45 1.46 -6.74 5.32
C ASN A 45 0.91 -6.51 3.90
N LEU A 46 0.51 -5.29 3.55
CA LEU A 46 -0.13 -5.00 2.25
C LEU A 46 0.80 -5.28 1.06
N GLY A 47 2.01 -4.73 1.09
CA GLY A 47 3.00 -4.93 0.02
C GLY A 47 3.38 -6.39 -0.16
N ASN A 48 3.51 -7.13 0.95
CA ASN A 48 3.77 -8.57 0.91
C ASN A 48 2.63 -9.34 0.25
N LEU A 49 1.36 -9.08 0.62
CA LEU A 49 0.20 -9.71 -0.01
C LEU A 49 0.22 -9.50 -1.52
N VAL A 50 0.33 -8.25 -1.96
CA VAL A 50 0.33 -7.88 -3.39
C VAL A 50 1.50 -8.57 -4.11
N ASN A 51 2.72 -8.32 -3.65
CA ASN A 51 3.91 -8.80 -4.35
C ASN A 51 3.97 -10.33 -4.43
N ARG A 52 3.73 -11.04 -3.31
CA ARG A 52 3.82 -12.50 -3.32
C ARG A 52 2.74 -13.15 -4.18
N THR A 53 1.51 -12.61 -4.17
CA THR A 53 0.40 -13.14 -4.98
C THR A 53 0.69 -12.93 -6.46
N LEU A 54 1.01 -11.70 -6.88
CA LEU A 54 1.26 -11.38 -8.28
C LEU A 54 2.49 -12.09 -8.82
N LEU A 55 3.59 -12.11 -8.06
CA LEU A 55 4.81 -12.83 -8.45
C LEU A 55 4.56 -14.35 -8.56
N PHE A 56 3.72 -14.91 -7.70
CA PHE A 56 3.40 -16.33 -7.76
C PHE A 56 2.63 -16.68 -9.05
N VAL A 57 1.61 -15.88 -9.39
CA VAL A 57 0.85 -16.04 -10.64
C VAL A 57 1.78 -15.86 -11.85
N THR A 58 2.60 -14.81 -11.87
CA THR A 58 3.53 -14.56 -12.96
C THR A 58 4.52 -15.69 -13.15
N LYS A 59 5.12 -16.18 -12.07
CA LYS A 59 6.17 -17.19 -12.10
C LYS A 59 5.66 -18.58 -12.46
N TYR A 60 4.51 -18.99 -11.93
CA TYR A 60 4.05 -20.37 -12.02
C TYR A 60 2.85 -20.58 -12.95
N TYR A 61 2.14 -19.51 -13.30
CA TYR A 61 0.98 -19.55 -14.18
C TYR A 61 1.16 -18.65 -15.43
N GLY A 62 2.40 -18.20 -15.69
CA GLY A 62 2.71 -17.39 -16.88
C GLY A 62 1.97 -16.05 -16.93
N GLY A 63 1.61 -15.49 -15.76
CA GLY A 63 0.85 -14.26 -15.64
C GLY A 63 -0.67 -14.43 -15.79
N LYS A 64 -1.16 -15.60 -16.18
CA LYS A 64 -2.60 -15.87 -16.30
C LYS A 64 -3.19 -16.14 -14.91
N ILE A 65 -4.22 -15.41 -14.56
CA ILE A 65 -4.96 -15.65 -13.32
C ILE A 65 -5.75 -16.95 -13.48
N PRO A 66 -5.55 -17.95 -12.58
CA PRO A 66 -6.32 -19.19 -12.65
C PRO A 66 -7.83 -18.92 -12.59
N SER A 67 -8.63 -19.76 -13.24
CA SER A 67 -10.08 -19.73 -13.10
C SER A 67 -10.46 -20.74 -12.02
N ALA A 68 -11.17 -20.30 -10.99
CA ALA A 68 -11.58 -21.15 -9.89
C ALA A 68 -12.88 -20.64 -9.28
N ASP A 69 -13.45 -21.46 -8.39
CA ASP A 69 -14.62 -21.08 -7.62
C ASP A 69 -14.26 -20.10 -6.50
N VAL A 70 -15.24 -19.30 -6.11
CA VAL A 70 -15.15 -18.37 -5.00
C VAL A 70 -15.01 -19.11 -3.68
N ASP A 71 -13.96 -18.83 -2.90
CA ASP A 71 -13.80 -19.31 -1.53
C ASP A 71 -14.81 -18.60 -0.63
N THR A 72 -15.96 -19.20 -0.44
CA THR A 72 -17.10 -18.61 0.29
C THR A 72 -16.75 -18.27 1.73
N GLU A 73 -15.90 -19.05 2.39
CA GLU A 73 -15.48 -18.80 3.78
C GLU A 73 -14.63 -17.51 3.84
N LEU A 74 -13.59 -17.44 3.02
CA LEU A 74 -12.73 -16.25 2.92
C LEU A 74 -13.53 -15.00 2.54
N TRP A 75 -14.39 -15.10 1.53
CA TRP A 75 -15.20 -13.96 1.09
C TRP A 75 -16.26 -13.52 2.10
N THR A 76 -16.74 -14.40 2.95
CA THR A 76 -17.64 -14.03 4.04
C THR A 76 -16.94 -13.12 5.06
N GLU A 77 -15.70 -13.46 5.42
CA GLU A 77 -14.87 -12.60 6.30
C GLU A 77 -14.52 -11.27 5.62
N VAL A 78 -14.05 -11.33 4.39
CA VAL A 78 -13.66 -10.14 3.61
C VAL A 78 -14.83 -9.17 3.47
N LYS A 79 -15.99 -9.63 3.00
CA LYS A 79 -17.19 -8.80 2.82
C LYS A 79 -17.68 -8.16 4.12
N LYS A 80 -17.53 -8.85 5.26
CA LYS A 80 -17.84 -8.27 6.56
C LYS A 80 -16.92 -7.09 6.88
N LEU A 81 -15.63 -7.21 6.59
CA LEU A 81 -14.67 -6.12 6.81
C LEU A 81 -14.82 -5.00 5.78
N GLU A 82 -15.14 -5.32 4.53
CA GLU A 82 -15.47 -4.32 3.50
C GLU A 82 -16.69 -3.47 3.91
N ALA A 83 -17.74 -4.12 4.40
CA ALA A 83 -18.94 -3.42 4.90
C ALA A 83 -18.60 -2.53 6.10
N LYS A 84 -17.79 -3.04 7.05
CA LYS A 84 -17.33 -2.25 8.20
C LYS A 84 -16.50 -1.05 7.78
N ALA A 85 -15.54 -1.22 6.87
CA ALA A 85 -14.73 -0.11 6.37
C ALA A 85 -15.57 0.91 5.60
N THR A 86 -16.60 0.47 4.86
CA THR A 86 -17.54 1.34 4.18
C THR A 86 -18.33 2.19 5.17
N GLU A 87 -18.89 1.57 6.21
CA GLU A 87 -19.60 2.27 7.28
C GLU A 87 -18.69 3.28 8.00
N ASP A 88 -17.45 2.88 8.34
CA ASP A 88 -16.48 3.78 8.97
C ASP A 88 -16.16 4.99 8.07
N LEU A 89 -16.07 4.80 6.75
CA LEU A 89 -15.89 5.91 5.79
C LEU A 89 -17.08 6.85 5.72
N GLU A 90 -18.29 6.33 5.76
CA GLU A 90 -19.53 7.14 5.76
C GLU A 90 -19.62 8.02 7.01
N TRP A 91 -19.12 7.54 8.14
CA TRP A 91 -19.02 8.28 9.40
C TRP A 91 -17.74 9.12 9.53
N ALA A 92 -16.93 9.19 8.50
CA ALA A 92 -15.62 9.87 8.50
C ALA A 92 -14.61 9.33 9.54
N ASN A 93 -14.78 8.09 10.00
CA ASN A 93 -13.82 7.36 10.83
C ASN A 93 -12.66 6.85 9.96
N LEU A 94 -11.91 7.76 9.36
CA LEU A 94 -10.94 7.44 8.30
C LEU A 94 -9.82 6.53 8.78
N LYS A 95 -9.39 6.66 10.02
CA LYS A 95 -8.37 5.80 10.63
C LYS A 95 -8.86 4.37 10.79
N ASP A 96 -10.05 4.19 11.37
CA ASP A 96 -10.61 2.86 11.63
C ASP A 96 -10.92 2.13 10.32
N ALA A 97 -11.48 2.83 9.32
CA ALA A 97 -11.66 2.30 7.98
C ALA A 97 -10.33 1.80 7.39
N PHE A 98 -9.28 2.61 7.48
CA PHE A 98 -7.96 2.26 6.93
C PHE A 98 -7.34 1.06 7.64
N HIS A 99 -7.44 0.97 8.97
CA HIS A 99 -6.99 -0.20 9.74
C HIS A 99 -7.76 -1.47 9.33
N THR A 100 -9.08 -1.39 9.14
CA THR A 100 -9.91 -2.51 8.69
C THR A 100 -9.46 -3.02 7.32
N MET A 101 -9.03 -2.15 6.39
CA MET A 101 -8.46 -2.58 5.11
C MET A 101 -7.14 -3.36 5.28
N PHE A 102 -6.31 -3.00 6.27
CA PHE A 102 -5.10 -3.77 6.61
C PHE A 102 -5.42 -5.11 7.30
N GLU A 103 -6.53 -5.22 8.03
CA GLU A 103 -7.03 -6.51 8.55
C GLU A 103 -7.38 -7.48 7.41
N ILE A 104 -8.00 -7.00 6.33
CA ILE A 104 -8.25 -7.83 5.12
C ILE A 104 -6.93 -8.35 4.55
N ALA A 105 -5.92 -7.49 4.43
CA ALA A 105 -4.61 -7.92 3.92
C ALA A 105 -3.95 -8.98 4.83
N ASP A 106 -4.08 -8.86 6.15
CA ASP A 106 -3.56 -9.83 7.12
C ASP A 106 -4.26 -11.19 7.00
N ILE A 107 -5.59 -11.24 6.90
CA ILE A 107 -6.37 -12.46 6.68
C ILE A 107 -5.91 -13.16 5.40
N CYS A 108 -5.75 -12.41 4.30
CA CYS A 108 -5.26 -12.93 3.03
C CYS A 108 -3.84 -13.49 3.12
N ASN A 109 -2.95 -12.81 3.85
CA ASN A 109 -1.59 -13.29 4.10
C ASN A 109 -1.59 -14.60 4.91
N LYS A 110 -2.44 -14.71 5.92
CA LYS A 110 -2.62 -15.94 6.72
C LYS A 110 -3.16 -17.08 5.85
N LYS A 111 -4.16 -16.82 5.02
CA LYS A 111 -4.72 -17.81 4.08
C LYS A 111 -3.67 -18.29 3.08
N PHE A 112 -2.88 -17.38 2.51
CA PHE A 112 -1.77 -17.74 1.62
C PHE A 112 -0.75 -18.66 2.33
N GLN A 113 -0.39 -18.33 3.57
CA GLN A 113 0.57 -19.13 4.33
C GLN A 113 -0.01 -20.50 4.70
N ALA A 114 -1.27 -20.57 5.10
CA ALA A 114 -1.95 -21.83 5.46
C ALA A 114 -2.16 -22.76 4.26
N THR A 115 -2.39 -22.20 3.07
CA THR A 115 -2.56 -22.99 1.84
C THR A 115 -1.23 -23.51 1.30
N GLU A 116 -0.09 -22.89 1.63
CA GLU A 116 1.26 -23.26 1.15
C GLU A 116 1.31 -23.48 -0.38
N PRO A 117 0.96 -22.49 -1.22
CA PRO A 117 0.83 -22.68 -2.67
C PRO A 117 2.11 -23.16 -3.34
N TRP A 118 3.28 -22.94 -2.74
CA TRP A 118 4.56 -23.49 -3.21
C TRP A 118 4.61 -25.03 -3.15
N LYS A 119 3.79 -25.66 -2.31
CA LYS A 119 3.61 -27.12 -2.22
C LYS A 119 2.33 -27.53 -2.97
N THR A 120 1.19 -26.91 -2.64
CA THR A 120 -0.13 -27.34 -3.14
C THR A 120 -0.27 -27.21 -4.64
N ARG A 121 0.44 -26.29 -5.31
CA ARG A 121 0.42 -26.22 -6.77
C ARG A 121 0.83 -27.52 -7.48
N THR A 122 1.55 -28.42 -6.79
CA THR A 122 1.97 -29.72 -7.33
C THR A 122 1.22 -30.90 -6.74
N THR A 123 0.74 -30.79 -5.50
CA THR A 123 0.04 -31.88 -4.81
C THR A 123 -1.48 -31.75 -4.89
N GLU A 124 -2.00 -30.54 -4.87
CA GLU A 124 -3.43 -30.20 -4.87
C GLU A 124 -3.64 -28.89 -5.68
N PRO A 125 -3.42 -28.94 -7.02
CA PRO A 125 -3.37 -27.73 -7.86
C PRO A 125 -4.60 -26.82 -7.70
N GLU A 126 -5.79 -27.42 -7.60
CA GLU A 126 -7.06 -26.72 -7.43
C GLU A 126 -7.10 -25.80 -6.21
N LYS A 127 -6.43 -26.21 -5.11
CA LYS A 127 -6.31 -25.36 -3.91
C LYS A 127 -5.44 -24.14 -4.15
N ALA A 128 -4.32 -24.31 -4.84
CA ALA A 128 -3.44 -23.20 -5.17
C ALA A 128 -4.11 -22.23 -6.17
N GLU A 129 -4.82 -22.77 -7.16
CA GLU A 129 -5.55 -22.00 -8.16
C GLU A 129 -6.70 -21.21 -7.53
N SER A 130 -7.50 -21.86 -6.66
CA SER A 130 -8.56 -21.20 -5.92
C SER A 130 -8.01 -20.08 -5.04
N LEU A 131 -6.92 -20.32 -4.29
CA LEU A 131 -6.26 -19.27 -3.51
C LEU A 131 -5.90 -18.08 -4.37
N LEU A 132 -5.16 -18.29 -5.47
CA LEU A 132 -4.65 -17.21 -6.31
C LEU A 132 -5.77 -16.43 -7.00
N PHE A 133 -6.80 -17.12 -7.49
CA PHE A 133 -8.00 -16.51 -8.03
C PHE A 133 -8.62 -15.54 -7.02
N ASN A 134 -8.96 -16.04 -5.84
CA ASN A 134 -9.63 -15.25 -4.82
C ASN A 134 -8.76 -14.08 -4.34
N LEU A 135 -7.46 -14.29 -4.12
CA LEU A 135 -6.56 -13.23 -3.69
C LEU A 135 -6.38 -12.12 -4.74
N CYS A 136 -6.36 -12.44 -6.04
CA CYS A 136 -6.30 -11.41 -7.08
C CYS A 136 -7.52 -10.48 -7.03
N TYR A 137 -8.71 -11.02 -6.82
CA TYR A 137 -9.93 -10.20 -6.70
C TYR A 137 -10.02 -9.43 -5.40
N ILE A 138 -9.57 -10.02 -4.27
CA ILE A 138 -9.49 -9.28 -3.00
C ILE A 138 -8.44 -8.16 -3.07
N ILE A 139 -7.31 -8.38 -3.76
CA ILE A 139 -6.34 -7.30 -4.01
C ILE A 139 -6.98 -6.18 -4.84
N LYS A 140 -7.78 -6.50 -5.87
CA LYS A 140 -8.55 -5.51 -6.63
C LYS A 140 -9.44 -4.67 -5.69
N ASP A 141 -10.19 -5.33 -4.81
CA ASP A 141 -11.09 -4.64 -3.87
C ASP A 141 -10.30 -3.76 -2.90
N LEU A 142 -9.21 -4.26 -2.33
CA LEU A 142 -8.31 -3.46 -1.49
C LEU A 142 -7.77 -2.23 -2.22
N MET A 143 -7.40 -2.35 -3.50
CA MET A 143 -6.90 -1.20 -4.26
C MET A 143 -7.99 -0.15 -4.48
N ILE A 144 -9.24 -0.57 -4.76
CA ILE A 144 -10.37 0.35 -4.87
C ILE A 144 -10.60 1.09 -3.54
N MET A 145 -10.67 0.36 -2.43
CA MET A 145 -10.94 0.91 -1.11
C MET A 145 -9.82 1.84 -0.62
N MET A 146 -8.56 1.50 -0.90
CA MET A 146 -7.39 2.26 -0.48
C MET A 146 -7.05 3.43 -1.42
N ASN A 147 -7.69 3.55 -2.58
CA ASN A 147 -7.36 4.59 -3.56
C ASN A 147 -7.46 6.03 -2.99
N PRO A 148 -8.43 6.38 -2.15
CA PRO A 148 -8.48 7.71 -1.53
C PRO A 148 -7.28 8.00 -0.61
N TYR A 149 -6.68 6.97 -0.05
CA TYR A 149 -5.54 7.07 0.87
C TYR A 149 -4.20 7.09 0.13
N MET A 150 -4.01 6.18 -0.83
CA MET A 150 -2.74 5.94 -1.53
C MET A 150 -2.94 5.83 -3.05
N PRO A 151 -3.35 6.93 -3.72
CA PRO A 151 -3.81 6.89 -5.12
C PRO A 151 -2.74 6.42 -6.10
N GLN A 152 -1.48 6.78 -5.91
CA GLN A 152 -0.40 6.41 -6.85
C GLN A 152 -0.08 4.91 -6.75
N TYR A 153 -0.01 4.38 -5.52
CA TYR A 153 0.24 2.96 -5.28
C TYR A 153 -0.89 2.09 -5.83
N THR A 154 -2.13 2.43 -5.50
CA THR A 154 -3.30 1.64 -5.90
C THR A 154 -3.50 1.63 -7.41
N GLN A 155 -3.34 2.76 -8.08
CA GLN A 155 -3.35 2.84 -9.55
C GLN A 155 -2.22 2.02 -10.17
N LYS A 156 -1.02 2.07 -9.57
CA LYS A 156 0.11 1.27 -10.06
C LYS A 156 -0.17 -0.23 -9.94
N VAL A 157 -0.71 -0.69 -8.81
CA VAL A 157 -1.09 -2.11 -8.65
C VAL A 157 -2.18 -2.51 -9.64
N MET A 158 -3.21 -1.67 -9.82
CA MET A 158 -4.28 -1.95 -10.77
C MET A 158 -3.79 -1.98 -12.22
N SER A 159 -2.77 -1.19 -12.57
CA SER A 159 -2.15 -1.25 -13.89
C SER A 159 -1.52 -2.61 -14.20
N TYR A 160 -1.10 -3.38 -13.19
CA TYR A 160 -0.60 -4.75 -13.39
C TYR A 160 -1.69 -5.71 -13.86
N PHE A 161 -2.96 -5.44 -13.54
CA PHE A 161 -4.13 -6.16 -14.04
C PHE A 161 -4.71 -5.57 -15.34
N GLY A 162 -4.03 -4.58 -15.95
CA GLY A 162 -4.56 -3.86 -17.09
C GLY A 162 -5.82 -3.05 -16.77
N LYS A 163 -6.00 -2.66 -15.52
CA LYS A 163 -7.16 -1.91 -15.03
C LYS A 163 -6.75 -0.56 -14.47
N THR A 164 -7.75 0.33 -14.34
CA THR A 164 -7.63 1.62 -13.67
C THR A 164 -8.74 1.77 -12.63
N ILE A 165 -8.50 2.57 -11.61
CA ILE A 165 -9.52 2.97 -10.66
C ILE A 165 -10.03 4.35 -11.08
N ARG A 166 -11.33 4.54 -11.03
CA ARG A 166 -11.97 5.82 -11.32
C ARG A 166 -11.50 6.88 -10.35
N GLU A 167 -10.94 7.96 -10.87
CA GLU A 167 -10.51 9.12 -10.07
C GLU A 167 -11.39 10.32 -10.39
N SER A 168 -11.92 10.97 -9.34
CA SER A 168 -12.49 12.30 -9.43
C SER A 168 -11.44 13.30 -8.96
N GLN A 169 -10.78 13.97 -9.90
CA GLN A 169 -9.97 15.15 -9.62
C GLN A 169 -10.74 16.38 -10.04
N VAL A 170 -10.67 17.46 -9.26
CA VAL A 170 -11.28 18.75 -9.61
C VAL A 170 -10.80 19.17 -11.01
N GLY A 171 -11.70 19.15 -11.99
CA GLY A 171 -11.40 19.49 -13.38
C GLY A 171 -10.86 18.36 -14.27
N LYS A 172 -10.74 17.13 -13.76
CA LYS A 172 -10.43 15.92 -14.53
C LYS A 172 -11.22 14.75 -13.97
N GLU A 173 -12.39 14.50 -14.50
CA GLU A 173 -13.11 13.27 -14.23
C GLU A 173 -12.61 12.20 -15.18
N THR A 174 -11.93 11.18 -14.68
CA THR A 174 -11.75 9.92 -15.39
C THR A 174 -13.04 9.15 -15.23
N LEU A 175 -13.90 9.19 -16.24
CA LEU A 175 -15.23 8.51 -16.22
C LEU A 175 -15.10 6.99 -16.38
N GLU A 176 -13.93 6.48 -16.75
CA GLU A 176 -13.65 5.07 -16.97
C GLU A 176 -12.77 4.51 -15.87
N GLY A 177 -13.10 3.35 -15.36
CA GLY A 177 -12.34 2.66 -14.33
C GLY A 177 -13.23 1.98 -13.30
N LEU A 178 -12.63 1.11 -12.50
CA LEU A 178 -13.30 0.43 -11.39
C LEU A 178 -13.61 1.43 -10.28
N ASP A 179 -14.76 1.23 -9.64
CA ASP A 179 -15.17 2.05 -8.50
C ASP A 179 -15.74 1.18 -7.37
N TRP A 180 -16.33 1.83 -6.36
CA TRP A 180 -16.88 1.17 -5.18
C TRP A 180 -17.98 0.14 -5.50
N ASN A 181 -18.67 0.28 -6.65
CA ASN A 181 -19.70 -0.68 -7.09
C ASN A 181 -19.09 -1.99 -7.64
N ASP A 182 -17.77 -2.05 -7.81
CA ASP A 182 -17.04 -3.24 -8.26
C ASP A 182 -16.49 -4.09 -7.11
N LEU A 183 -16.70 -3.68 -5.86
CA LEU A 183 -16.34 -4.47 -4.68
C LEU A 183 -17.11 -5.80 -4.67
N GLY A 184 -16.40 -6.86 -4.31
CA GLY A 184 -16.96 -8.22 -4.24
C GLY A 184 -17.26 -8.89 -5.57
N LYS A 185 -17.02 -8.23 -6.72
CA LYS A 185 -17.13 -8.85 -8.04
C LYS A 185 -15.87 -9.67 -8.34
N THR A 186 -16.07 -10.89 -8.82
CA THR A 186 -14.99 -11.85 -9.12
C THR A 186 -14.91 -12.16 -10.61
N ASP A 187 -15.03 -11.13 -11.44
CA ASP A 187 -14.95 -11.18 -12.89
C ASP A 187 -14.07 -10.04 -13.43
N GLY A 188 -13.71 -10.14 -14.69
CA GLY A 188 -13.02 -9.07 -15.42
C GLY A 188 -11.50 -8.99 -15.23
N LEU A 189 -10.88 -9.81 -14.38
CA LEU A 189 -9.42 -9.99 -14.33
C LEU A 189 -9.01 -11.25 -15.09
N SER A 190 -7.99 -11.17 -15.93
CA SER A 190 -7.53 -12.30 -16.74
C SER A 190 -6.04 -12.59 -16.62
N GLU A 191 -5.24 -11.53 -16.58
CA GLU A 191 -3.79 -11.65 -16.60
C GLU A 191 -3.10 -10.55 -15.78
N ILE A 192 -1.85 -10.81 -15.43
CA ILE A 192 -0.96 -9.90 -14.71
C ILE A 192 0.20 -9.56 -15.65
N GLY A 193 0.39 -8.27 -15.90
CA GLY A 193 1.52 -7.74 -16.65
C GLY A 193 2.82 -7.69 -15.83
N GLU A 194 3.77 -6.92 -16.31
CA GLU A 194 5.05 -6.72 -15.63
C GLU A 194 4.86 -6.00 -14.28
N THR A 195 5.33 -6.63 -13.21
CA THR A 195 5.20 -6.12 -11.85
C THR A 195 6.52 -5.57 -11.32
N ALA A 196 6.45 -4.57 -10.44
CA ALA A 196 7.61 -4.01 -9.76
C ALA A 196 7.30 -3.75 -8.28
N VAL A 197 8.32 -3.82 -7.45
CA VAL A 197 8.23 -3.41 -6.03
C VAL A 197 8.06 -1.89 -5.98
N TYR A 198 7.01 -1.42 -5.34
CA TYR A 198 6.70 0.01 -5.25
C TYR A 198 7.36 0.68 -4.03
N PHE A 199 7.28 0.05 -2.87
CA PHE A 199 7.89 0.56 -1.65
C PHE A 199 9.15 -0.23 -1.30
N THR A 200 10.22 0.49 -0.96
CA THR A 200 11.48 -0.09 -0.49
C THR A 200 11.56 0.01 1.03
N PRO A 201 11.91 -1.07 1.74
CA PRO A 201 12.10 -1.01 3.18
C PRO A 201 13.14 0.03 3.59
N MET A 202 12.84 0.78 4.64
CA MET A 202 13.77 1.73 5.23
C MET A 202 14.61 1.03 6.28
N ASP A 203 15.94 1.02 6.08
CA ASP A 203 16.87 0.52 7.08
C ASP A 203 17.13 1.55 8.21
N GLN A 204 17.75 1.08 9.29
CA GLN A 204 18.05 1.92 10.44
C GLN A 204 19.01 3.08 10.09
N LYS A 205 19.96 2.83 9.20
CA LYS A 205 20.93 3.86 8.76
C LYS A 205 20.24 4.99 8.03
N THR A 206 19.37 4.66 7.10
CA THR A 206 18.54 5.63 6.35
C THR A 206 17.64 6.43 7.28
N MET A 207 16.97 5.75 8.22
CA MET A 207 16.12 6.41 9.23
C MET A 207 16.91 7.41 10.07
N LEU A 208 18.09 7.03 10.58
CA LEU A 208 18.95 7.92 11.36
C LEU A 208 19.48 9.10 10.53
N ALA A 209 19.79 8.89 9.26
CA ALA A 209 20.19 9.95 8.34
C ALA A 209 19.06 10.96 8.12
N PHE A 210 17.82 10.50 7.91
CA PHE A 210 16.66 11.39 7.80
C PHE A 210 16.39 12.13 9.12
N ARG A 211 16.47 11.46 10.25
CA ARG A 211 16.31 12.08 11.56
C ARG A 211 17.32 13.23 11.76
N ALA A 212 18.57 13.02 11.40
CA ALA A 212 19.60 14.06 11.47
C ALA A 212 19.37 15.19 10.46
N LYS A 213 19.06 14.85 9.20
CA LYS A 213 18.85 15.81 8.10
C LYS A 213 17.66 16.73 8.38
N PHE A 214 16.58 16.22 8.94
CA PHE A 214 15.33 16.94 9.17
C PHE A 214 15.10 17.34 10.64
N ALA A 215 16.17 17.34 11.46
CA ALA A 215 16.11 17.87 12.82
C ALA A 215 15.89 19.40 12.84
N GLY A 216 15.17 19.89 13.86
CA GLY A 216 14.86 21.30 14.02
C GLY A 216 13.83 21.86 13.00
N SER A 217 13.55 23.13 13.08
CA SER A 217 12.65 23.81 12.14
C SER A 217 13.30 24.06 10.78
N GLN A 218 12.48 24.20 9.73
CA GLN A 218 12.98 24.53 8.38
C GLN A 218 13.73 25.87 8.34
N ASN A 219 13.33 26.83 9.19
CA ASN A 219 13.99 28.14 9.25
C ASN A 219 15.38 28.04 9.86
N GLU A 220 15.54 27.30 10.97
CA GLU A 220 16.85 27.05 11.60
C GLU A 220 17.82 26.36 10.63
N ARG A 221 17.35 25.38 9.87
CA ARG A 221 18.18 24.70 8.86
C ARG A 221 18.59 25.60 7.70
N LYS A 222 17.69 26.50 7.25
CA LYS A 222 18.01 27.48 6.19
C LYS A 222 19.02 28.52 6.67
N GLU A 223 18.97 28.94 7.92
CA GLU A 223 19.90 29.86 8.54
C GLU A 223 21.28 29.21 8.77
N GLY A 224 21.31 28.00 9.29
CA GLY A 224 22.54 27.21 9.43
C GLY A 224 23.23 26.96 8.10
N GLY A 225 22.51 26.57 7.06
CA GLY A 225 23.07 26.35 5.73
C GLY A 225 23.59 27.64 5.06
N LYS A 226 23.06 28.84 5.39
CA LYS A 226 23.59 30.12 4.95
C LYS A 226 24.88 30.48 5.70
N ALA A 227 24.97 30.17 6.98
CA ALA A 227 26.14 30.39 7.81
C ALA A 227 27.32 29.52 7.35
N GLU A 228 27.10 28.22 7.12
CA GLU A 228 28.14 27.31 6.59
C GLU A 228 28.65 27.73 5.20
N LYS A 229 27.76 28.17 4.30
CA LYS A 229 28.16 28.69 2.98
C LYS A 229 28.99 29.95 3.07
N LYS A 230 28.73 30.81 4.07
CA LYS A 230 29.54 32.00 4.31
C LYS A 230 30.93 31.66 4.86
N GLN A 231 31.01 30.74 5.79
CA GLN A 231 32.29 30.23 6.34
C GLN A 231 33.16 29.61 5.25
N LYS A 232 32.63 28.67 4.46
CA LYS A 232 33.36 28.05 3.33
C LYS A 232 33.80 29.03 2.25
N LYS A 233 33.10 30.19 2.08
CA LYS A 233 33.53 31.24 1.18
C LYS A 233 34.67 32.12 1.76
N GLN A 234 34.74 32.25 3.07
CA GLN A 234 35.80 32.98 3.75
C GLN A 234 37.09 32.15 3.80
N GLU A 235 36.99 30.85 4.08
CA GLU A 235 38.13 29.90 4.08
C GLU A 235 38.75 29.69 2.69
N LYS A 236 38.01 29.91 1.59
CA LYS A 236 38.56 29.87 0.23
C LYS A 236 39.18 31.15 -0.25
N LYS A 237 39.11 32.23 0.54
CA LYS A 237 39.66 33.56 0.20
C LYS A 237 40.86 33.95 1.07
N SER A 238 41.21 33.16 2.08
CA SER A 238 42.43 33.18 2.87
C SER A 238 43.39 32.12 2.34
#